data_b01c055d049cb1b774bfaa6c1d000748
#
_entry.id   b01c055d049cb1b774bfaa6c1d000748
#
_cell.length_a   1.000
_cell.length_b   1.000
_cell.length_c   1.000
_cell.angle_alpha   90.00
_cell.angle_beta   90.00
_cell.angle_gamma   90.00
#
_symmetry.space_group_name_H-M   'P 1'
#
loop_
_entity.id
_entity.type
_entity.pdbx_description
1 polymer ?
#
loop_
_entity_poly.entity_id
_entity_poly.type
_entity_poly.pdbx_seq_one_letter_code
_entity_poly.pdbx_strand_id
1 'polypeptide(L)'
;MNGLLLLAIAAALLLTAYLVYGRYLVKTWGIDPKAKTPAYEKEDGVDYVPSNKWEVFGHQFSSIAGAGPVTGPVLAMVFGWLPAFLWVMVGGIFFGAVQDFGALYASVKSHGKSMGQIIETYIGKTGRKLFFLFCWLFTLLVIAAFADMVAGSLNGYNATGAQSLPSGAASSITILYVFVAIAFGFFLKKTGLSGWKQAVLGIALIVAMLALGIAFPVYFTKQTWVYLVFVYIFFASVTPIWVLKQPRDYLTTFLFIGMIVAAVVGVFVSNPTITSPAFTGFKSATGSYIFPTLFVTVACGAVSGFHSLVSSETSSKQIRNESDMLQVGYGSMLLESLLAVLVIVVVGSLTSLASKGVLNETLSSMAFADTATPFIKFSVGVTGLISQFGLPQEWGLCIMTMFVSALALTSLDAVARIGRLSFQELFEVNEEAETNSVIAFLTNKYVATLITLAGGYLLSLGGYLNIWPLFGSANQLLAAMVLVSLSVFLKVTGRKGYMLYVPMVMMLVVTMTSLGMSVYNICLKLFVTGGFVFMTDGLQLFFAILLMALGLMIFIGSGKKLVQPVEKAKLQEQEQNA
;
A
#
# COMPACT_ATOMS: atom_id res chain seq x y z
N MET A 1 -13.07 3.86 -26.04
CA MET A 1 -14.03 3.51 -24.96
C MET A 1 -14.36 4.78 -24.19
N ASN A 2 -15.63 5.01 -23.85
CA ASN A 2 -15.98 6.16 -23.01
C ASN A 2 -15.48 5.96 -21.59
N GLY A 3 -14.70 6.91 -21.05
CA GLY A 3 -14.08 6.80 -19.73
C GLY A 3 -15.09 6.86 -18.59
N LEU A 4 -16.13 7.68 -18.72
CA LEU A 4 -17.22 7.76 -17.73
C LEU A 4 -17.99 6.43 -17.66
N LEU A 5 -18.28 5.80 -18.81
CA LEU A 5 -18.96 4.51 -18.84
C LEU A 5 -18.11 3.41 -18.16
N LEU A 6 -16.79 3.38 -18.40
CA LEU A 6 -15.90 2.41 -17.76
C LEU A 6 -15.88 2.61 -16.23
N LEU A 7 -15.82 3.86 -15.77
CA LEU A 7 -15.83 4.19 -14.34
C LEU A 7 -17.18 3.81 -13.69
N ALA A 8 -18.30 4.07 -14.39
CA ALA A 8 -19.64 3.70 -13.92
C ALA A 8 -19.81 2.18 -13.82
N ILE A 9 -19.33 1.42 -14.81
CA ILE A 9 -19.32 -0.05 -14.79
C ILE A 9 -18.49 -0.55 -13.58
N ALA A 10 -17.29 0.00 -13.37
CA ALA A 10 -16.47 -0.37 -12.22
C ALA A 10 -17.17 -0.08 -10.89
N ALA A 11 -17.72 1.12 -10.73
CA ALA A 11 -18.44 1.50 -9.50
C ALA A 11 -19.64 0.57 -9.23
N ALA A 12 -20.42 0.24 -10.27
CA ALA A 12 -21.55 -0.68 -10.16
C ALA A 12 -21.12 -2.09 -9.77
N LEU A 13 -20.05 -2.62 -10.38
CA LEU A 13 -19.50 -3.94 -10.05
C LEU A 13 -18.94 -4.00 -8.62
N LEU A 14 -18.18 -2.99 -8.21
CA LEU A 14 -17.63 -2.91 -6.85
C LEU A 14 -18.72 -2.77 -5.79
N LEU A 15 -19.74 -1.95 -6.05
CA LEU A 15 -20.89 -1.82 -5.15
C LEU A 15 -21.67 -3.14 -5.05
N THR A 16 -21.89 -3.81 -6.18
CA THR A 16 -22.53 -5.13 -6.21
C THR A 16 -21.70 -6.16 -5.43
N ALA A 17 -20.38 -6.17 -5.61
CA ALA A 17 -19.48 -7.02 -4.85
C ALA A 17 -19.58 -6.76 -3.33
N TYR A 18 -19.62 -5.50 -2.92
CA TYR A 18 -19.81 -5.14 -1.51
C TYR A 18 -21.14 -5.63 -0.94
N LEU A 19 -22.24 -5.39 -1.65
CA LEU A 19 -23.59 -5.71 -1.19
C LEU A 19 -23.92 -7.20 -1.26
N VAL A 20 -23.38 -7.94 -2.22
CA VAL A 20 -23.66 -9.36 -2.44
C VAL A 20 -22.56 -10.22 -1.86
N TYR A 21 -21.35 -10.12 -2.41
CA TYR A 21 -20.25 -11.03 -2.05
C TYR A 21 -19.67 -10.72 -0.67
N GLY A 22 -19.51 -9.43 -0.31
CA GLY A 22 -19.08 -9.03 1.03
C GLY A 22 -20.04 -9.50 2.12
N ARG A 23 -21.37 -9.34 1.91
CA ARG A 23 -22.38 -9.85 2.87
C ARG A 23 -22.43 -11.37 2.92
N TYR A 24 -22.16 -12.04 1.80
CA TYR A 24 -22.00 -13.49 1.78
C TYR A 24 -20.84 -13.95 2.67
N LEU A 25 -19.68 -13.25 2.61
CA LEU A 25 -18.52 -13.54 3.48
C LEU A 25 -18.86 -13.32 4.96
N VAL A 26 -19.52 -12.21 5.31
CA VAL A 26 -20.00 -11.92 6.68
C VAL A 26 -20.84 -13.07 7.24
N LYS A 27 -21.80 -13.54 6.45
CA LYS A 27 -22.67 -14.67 6.84
C LYS A 27 -21.88 -15.98 6.94
N THR A 28 -20.97 -16.23 6.01
CA THR A 28 -20.22 -17.50 5.93
C THR A 28 -19.19 -17.62 7.05
N TRP A 29 -18.57 -16.52 7.46
CA TRP A 29 -17.56 -16.53 8.54
C TRP A 29 -18.14 -16.28 9.93
N GLY A 30 -19.43 -15.95 10.04
CA GLY A 30 -20.13 -15.83 11.31
C GLY A 30 -19.67 -14.60 12.11
N ILE A 31 -19.84 -13.42 11.53
CA ILE A 31 -19.65 -12.14 12.22
C ILE A 31 -20.73 -11.99 13.29
N ASP A 32 -20.33 -11.69 14.54
CA ASP A 32 -21.24 -11.48 15.66
C ASP A 32 -21.18 -10.01 16.15
N PRO A 33 -22.20 -9.20 15.86
CA PRO A 33 -22.24 -7.80 16.31
C PRO A 33 -22.28 -7.62 17.84
N LYS A 34 -22.53 -8.70 18.61
CA LYS A 34 -22.58 -8.66 20.07
C LYS A 34 -21.27 -9.09 20.72
N ALA A 35 -20.32 -9.66 19.93
CA ALA A 35 -19.03 -10.08 20.45
C ALA A 35 -18.22 -8.86 20.91
N LYS A 36 -17.54 -9.02 22.05
CA LYS A 36 -16.59 -8.03 22.54
C LYS A 36 -15.34 -8.09 21.64
N THR A 37 -14.89 -6.96 21.16
CA THR A 37 -13.72 -6.87 20.30
C THR A 37 -12.43 -6.63 21.08
N PRO A 38 -11.25 -6.96 20.52
CA PRO A 38 -9.97 -6.72 21.16
C PRO A 38 -9.76 -5.25 21.59
N ALA A 39 -10.35 -4.31 20.87
CA ALA A 39 -10.31 -2.88 21.20
C ALA A 39 -10.83 -2.58 22.61
N TYR A 40 -11.85 -3.33 23.06
CA TYR A 40 -12.39 -3.21 24.41
C TYR A 40 -11.79 -4.21 25.41
N GLU A 41 -11.34 -5.40 24.94
CA GLU A 41 -10.77 -6.43 25.82
C GLU A 41 -9.40 -6.01 26.37
N LYS A 42 -8.63 -5.32 25.54
CA LYS A 42 -7.23 -4.94 25.83
C LYS A 42 -7.02 -3.43 25.75
N GLU A 43 -8.07 -2.64 26.00
CA GLU A 43 -8.00 -1.18 25.90
C GLU A 43 -6.85 -0.62 26.74
N ASP A 44 -5.84 -0.03 26.06
CA ASP A 44 -4.65 0.54 26.69
C ASP A 44 -4.51 2.05 26.41
N GLY A 45 -5.41 2.61 25.58
CA GLY A 45 -5.36 4.01 25.17
C GLY A 45 -4.20 4.37 24.23
N VAL A 46 -3.45 3.38 23.74
CA VAL A 46 -2.27 3.58 22.87
C VAL A 46 -2.43 2.83 21.56
N ASP A 47 -2.51 1.51 21.58
CA ASP A 47 -2.69 0.64 20.42
C ASP A 47 -4.12 0.09 20.33
N TYR A 48 -4.68 -0.29 21.47
CA TYR A 48 -6.05 -0.80 21.59
C TYR A 48 -6.98 0.32 22.03
N VAL A 49 -7.63 0.95 21.05
CA VAL A 49 -8.52 2.11 21.26
C VAL A 49 -9.82 1.90 20.48
N PRO A 50 -10.98 1.72 21.15
CA PRO A 50 -12.25 1.61 20.46
C PRO A 50 -12.58 2.87 19.67
N SER A 51 -12.43 2.84 18.35
CA SER A 51 -12.57 4.02 17.48
C SER A 51 -13.84 3.94 16.62
N ASN A 52 -14.32 5.10 16.15
CA ASN A 52 -15.47 5.16 15.26
C ASN A 52 -15.15 4.44 13.94
N LYS A 53 -16.13 3.72 13.36
CA LYS A 53 -15.96 2.98 12.11
C LYS A 53 -15.41 3.80 10.94
N TRP A 54 -15.77 5.07 10.84
CA TRP A 54 -15.29 5.96 9.78
C TRP A 54 -13.84 6.41 10.00
N GLU A 55 -13.41 6.54 11.27
CA GLU A 55 -12.02 6.80 11.61
C GLU A 55 -11.15 5.59 11.28
N VAL A 56 -11.59 4.39 11.65
CA VAL A 56 -10.87 3.14 11.34
C VAL A 56 -10.86 2.88 9.82
N PHE A 57 -11.97 3.15 9.13
CA PHE A 57 -12.04 3.06 7.66
C PHE A 57 -11.06 4.04 7.00
N GLY A 58 -11.05 5.30 7.44
CA GLY A 58 -10.12 6.31 6.94
C GLY A 58 -8.66 5.93 7.20
N HIS A 59 -8.35 5.43 8.39
CA HIS A 59 -7.01 4.93 8.72
C HIS A 59 -6.61 3.72 7.86
N GLN A 60 -7.48 2.73 7.69
CA GLN A 60 -7.25 1.57 6.83
C GLN A 60 -7.02 2.04 5.40
N PHE A 61 -7.96 2.82 4.84
CA PHE A 61 -7.88 3.29 3.46
C PHE A 61 -6.64 4.14 3.19
N SER A 62 -6.32 5.13 4.03
CA SER A 62 -5.13 5.98 3.84
C SER A 62 -3.81 5.21 3.98
N SER A 63 -3.79 4.14 4.77
CA SER A 63 -2.59 3.32 4.95
C SER A 63 -2.36 2.35 3.79
N ILE A 64 -3.44 1.79 3.18
CA ILE A 64 -3.34 0.87 2.04
C ILE A 64 -3.23 1.59 0.71
N ALA A 65 -4.00 2.66 0.50
CA ALA A 65 -4.01 3.45 -0.73
C ALA A 65 -2.72 4.29 -0.87
N GLY A 66 -1.59 3.62 -1.01
CA GLY A 66 -0.29 4.25 -1.23
C GLY A 66 -0.04 4.59 -2.70
N ALA A 67 1.23 4.58 -3.07
CA ALA A 67 1.67 4.84 -4.45
C ALA A 67 1.27 3.73 -5.44
N GLY A 68 0.99 2.53 -4.95
CA GLY A 68 0.71 1.33 -5.74
C GLY A 68 -0.49 1.43 -6.69
N PRO A 69 -1.67 1.87 -6.23
CA PRO A 69 -2.86 1.98 -7.08
C PRO A 69 -2.75 3.04 -8.18
N VAL A 70 -1.76 3.93 -8.11
CA VAL A 70 -1.44 4.87 -9.20
C VAL A 70 -0.38 4.27 -10.14
N THR A 71 0.74 3.84 -9.60
CA THR A 71 1.89 3.36 -10.40
C THR A 71 1.58 2.06 -11.13
N GLY A 72 1.00 1.09 -10.43
CA GLY A 72 0.73 -0.25 -10.97
C GLY A 72 -0.13 -0.24 -12.24
N PRO A 73 -1.35 0.33 -12.21
CA PRO A 73 -2.20 0.39 -13.38
C PRO A 73 -1.57 1.11 -14.57
N VAL A 74 -0.87 2.24 -14.35
CA VAL A 74 -0.20 2.97 -15.44
C VAL A 74 0.87 2.13 -16.11
N LEU A 75 1.71 1.44 -15.34
CA LEU A 75 2.74 0.55 -15.88
C LEU A 75 2.13 -0.66 -16.60
N ALA A 76 1.02 -1.19 -16.10
CA ALA A 76 0.31 -2.32 -16.71
C ALA A 76 -0.37 -1.99 -18.04
N MET A 77 -0.65 -0.70 -18.29
CA MET A 77 -1.25 -0.26 -19.57
C MET A 77 -0.36 -0.51 -20.79
N VAL A 78 0.89 -0.93 -20.61
CA VAL A 78 1.73 -1.44 -21.73
C VAL A 78 1.11 -2.66 -22.43
N PHE A 79 0.22 -3.40 -21.74
CA PHE A 79 -0.57 -4.51 -22.30
C PHE A 79 -1.96 -4.09 -22.79
N GLY A 80 -2.29 -2.81 -22.67
CA GLY A 80 -3.60 -2.23 -22.93
C GLY A 80 -4.40 -1.97 -21.65
N TRP A 81 -5.40 -1.07 -21.75
CA TRP A 81 -6.22 -0.72 -20.58
C TRP A 81 -7.17 -1.86 -20.14
N LEU A 82 -7.62 -2.72 -21.06
CA LEU A 82 -8.59 -3.77 -20.75
C LEU A 82 -8.02 -4.88 -19.86
N PRO A 83 -6.83 -5.46 -20.11
CA PRO A 83 -6.23 -6.42 -19.18
C PRO A 83 -5.96 -5.82 -17.80
N ALA A 84 -5.48 -4.58 -17.74
CA ALA A 84 -5.25 -3.88 -16.47
C ALA A 84 -6.58 -3.69 -15.69
N PHE A 85 -7.63 -3.23 -16.35
CA PHE A 85 -8.97 -3.10 -15.78
C PHE A 85 -9.52 -4.43 -15.26
N LEU A 86 -9.47 -5.49 -16.08
CA LEU A 86 -9.98 -6.80 -15.70
C LEU A 86 -9.26 -7.36 -14.47
N TRP A 87 -7.93 -7.19 -14.41
CA TRP A 87 -7.18 -7.65 -13.25
C TRP A 87 -7.49 -6.83 -11.99
N VAL A 88 -7.61 -5.50 -12.10
CA VAL A 88 -8.05 -4.66 -10.96
C VAL A 88 -9.42 -5.11 -10.45
N MET A 89 -10.37 -5.38 -11.34
CA MET A 89 -11.74 -5.77 -10.93
C MET A 89 -11.77 -7.18 -10.31
N VAL A 90 -11.22 -8.18 -10.99
CA VAL A 90 -11.23 -9.57 -10.50
C VAL A 90 -10.34 -9.72 -9.27
N GLY A 91 -9.12 -9.19 -9.33
CA GLY A 91 -8.18 -9.23 -8.22
C GLY A 91 -8.69 -8.47 -7.00
N GLY A 92 -9.19 -7.25 -7.19
CA GLY A 92 -9.72 -6.42 -6.11
C GLY A 92 -10.91 -7.06 -5.39
N ILE A 93 -11.88 -7.59 -6.13
CA ILE A 93 -13.11 -8.18 -5.56
C ILE A 93 -12.86 -9.53 -4.89
N PHE A 94 -12.21 -10.45 -5.59
CA PHE A 94 -12.16 -11.86 -5.19
C PHE A 94 -10.87 -12.25 -4.47
N PHE A 95 -9.82 -11.43 -4.56
CA PHE A 95 -8.52 -11.70 -3.97
C PHE A 95 -8.20 -10.68 -2.87
N GLY A 96 -7.95 -9.43 -3.23
CA GLY A 96 -7.50 -8.40 -2.30
C GLY A 96 -8.51 -8.09 -1.20
N ALA A 97 -9.75 -7.77 -1.55
CA ALA A 97 -10.77 -7.45 -0.54
C ALA A 97 -11.10 -8.64 0.38
N VAL A 98 -11.08 -9.86 -0.15
CA VAL A 98 -11.27 -11.08 0.67
C VAL A 98 -10.10 -11.29 1.62
N GLN A 99 -8.86 -11.04 1.15
CA GLN A 99 -7.66 -11.12 1.96
C GLN A 99 -7.67 -10.08 3.09
N ASP A 100 -7.96 -8.82 2.78
CA ASP A 100 -7.93 -7.72 3.75
C ASP A 100 -9.00 -7.91 4.83
N PHE A 101 -10.22 -8.27 4.41
CA PHE A 101 -11.29 -8.64 5.33
C PHE A 101 -10.95 -9.88 6.15
N GLY A 102 -10.33 -10.90 5.52
CA GLY A 102 -9.90 -12.14 6.18
C GLY A 102 -8.82 -11.89 7.23
N ALA A 103 -7.83 -11.06 6.93
CA ALA A 103 -6.76 -10.71 7.86
C ALA A 103 -7.30 -9.91 9.06
N LEU A 104 -8.17 -8.93 8.81
CA LEU A 104 -8.86 -8.18 9.86
C LEU A 104 -9.71 -9.11 10.74
N TYR A 105 -10.50 -9.99 10.11
CA TYR A 105 -11.35 -10.95 10.78
C TYR A 105 -10.55 -11.92 11.65
N ALA A 106 -9.49 -12.52 11.09
CA ALA A 106 -8.64 -13.46 11.80
C ALA A 106 -7.98 -12.80 13.01
N SER A 107 -7.50 -11.57 12.88
CA SER A 107 -6.91 -10.81 13.98
C SER A 107 -7.92 -10.48 15.07
N VAL A 108 -9.11 -9.96 14.72
CA VAL A 108 -10.17 -9.65 15.69
C VAL A 108 -10.59 -10.92 16.45
N LYS A 109 -10.79 -12.05 15.74
CA LYS A 109 -11.13 -13.35 16.36
C LYS A 109 -9.99 -13.99 17.16
N SER A 110 -8.76 -13.55 16.94
CA SER A 110 -7.56 -13.99 17.69
C SER A 110 -7.09 -12.93 18.71
N HIS A 111 -8.01 -12.16 19.28
CA HIS A 111 -7.74 -11.15 20.32
C HIS A 111 -6.72 -10.07 19.91
N GLY A 112 -6.75 -9.65 18.63
CA GLY A 112 -5.88 -8.60 18.09
C GLY A 112 -4.45 -9.06 17.79
N LYS A 113 -4.22 -10.39 17.64
CA LYS A 113 -2.93 -10.93 17.23
C LYS A 113 -2.57 -10.49 15.80
N SER A 114 -1.30 -10.18 15.57
CA SER A 114 -0.77 -9.93 14.22
C SER A 114 -0.79 -11.18 13.35
N MET A 115 -0.67 -11.03 12.02
CA MET A 115 -0.58 -12.19 11.13
C MET A 115 0.58 -13.11 11.48
N GLY A 116 1.73 -12.59 11.90
CA GLY A 116 2.87 -13.39 12.34
C GLY A 116 2.56 -14.23 13.59
N GLN A 117 1.86 -13.66 14.55
CA GLN A 117 1.41 -14.37 15.76
C GLN A 117 0.30 -15.42 15.47
N ILE A 118 -0.56 -15.14 14.49
CA ILE A 118 -1.56 -16.10 13.99
C ILE A 118 -0.84 -17.28 13.32
N ILE A 119 0.19 -17.00 12.51
CA ILE A 119 1.03 -18.03 11.89
C ILE A 119 1.74 -18.88 12.95
N GLU A 120 2.23 -18.28 14.04
CA GLU A 120 2.81 -19.03 15.15
C GLU A 120 1.80 -20.01 15.75
N THR A 121 0.60 -19.51 16.05
CA THR A 121 -0.46 -20.33 16.67
C THR A 121 -0.82 -21.57 15.82
N TYR A 122 -0.89 -21.43 14.49
CA TYR A 122 -1.38 -22.51 13.61
C TYR A 122 -0.28 -23.26 12.86
N ILE A 123 0.91 -22.67 12.67
CA ILE A 123 2.01 -23.23 11.86
C ILE A 123 3.24 -23.52 12.73
N GLY A 124 3.42 -22.75 13.81
CA GLY A 124 4.49 -22.93 14.79
C GLY A 124 5.56 -21.84 14.76
N LYS A 125 6.46 -21.85 15.75
CA LYS A 125 7.50 -20.85 15.99
C LYS A 125 8.43 -20.62 14.79
N THR A 126 8.76 -21.69 14.05
CA THR A 126 9.58 -21.56 12.84
C THR A 126 8.85 -20.77 11.75
N GLY A 127 7.56 -21.04 11.56
CA GLY A 127 6.72 -20.29 10.63
C GLY A 127 6.67 -18.80 10.95
N ARG A 128 6.51 -18.43 12.24
CA ARG A 128 6.58 -17.05 12.73
C ARG A 128 7.89 -16.38 12.34
N LYS A 129 9.04 -16.98 12.68
CA LYS A 129 10.35 -16.40 12.39
C LYS A 129 10.58 -16.18 10.89
N LEU A 130 10.24 -17.17 10.07
CA LEU A 130 10.34 -17.06 8.60
C LEU A 130 9.42 -15.96 8.06
N PHE A 131 8.21 -15.83 8.59
CA PHE A 131 7.27 -14.81 8.19
C PHE A 131 7.77 -13.40 8.54
N PHE A 132 8.25 -13.17 9.77
CA PHE A 132 8.78 -11.86 10.15
C PHE A 132 10.08 -11.52 9.42
N LEU A 133 10.94 -12.49 9.13
CA LEU A 133 12.10 -12.27 8.27
C LEU A 133 11.66 -11.84 6.86
N PHE A 134 10.66 -12.52 6.29
CA PHE A 134 10.10 -12.13 5.01
C PHE A 134 9.51 -10.71 5.06
N CYS A 135 8.69 -10.40 6.06
CA CYS A 135 8.11 -9.08 6.26
C CYS A 135 9.17 -8.00 6.38
N TRP A 136 10.22 -8.24 7.15
CA TRP A 136 11.33 -7.29 7.28
C TRP A 136 12.03 -7.02 5.95
N LEU A 137 12.41 -8.07 5.21
CA LEU A 137 13.03 -7.94 3.89
C LEU A 137 12.10 -7.21 2.89
N PHE A 138 10.82 -7.55 2.91
CA PHE A 138 9.80 -6.88 2.11
C PHE A 138 9.72 -5.38 2.44
N THR A 139 9.73 -5.02 3.72
CA THR A 139 9.67 -3.59 4.13
C THR A 139 10.90 -2.81 3.68
N LEU A 140 12.09 -3.42 3.58
CA LEU A 140 13.27 -2.77 3.00
C LEU A 140 13.03 -2.37 1.53
N LEU A 141 12.40 -3.25 0.73
CA LEU A 141 12.06 -2.96 -0.67
C LEU A 141 11.04 -1.82 -0.78
N VAL A 142 10.03 -1.82 0.10
CA VAL A 142 9.01 -0.75 0.12
C VAL A 142 9.63 0.59 0.50
N ILE A 143 10.45 0.62 1.56
CA ILE A 143 11.17 1.83 1.99
C ILE A 143 12.02 2.37 0.84
N ALA A 144 12.79 1.50 0.17
CA ALA A 144 13.64 1.88 -0.94
C ALA A 144 12.85 2.49 -2.10
N ALA A 145 11.78 1.82 -2.55
CA ALA A 145 10.96 2.27 -3.67
C ALA A 145 10.23 3.58 -3.36
N PHE A 146 9.59 3.67 -2.20
CA PHE A 146 8.75 4.83 -1.87
C PHE A 146 9.57 6.05 -1.43
N ALA A 147 10.71 5.86 -0.75
CA ALA A 147 11.59 6.98 -0.42
C ALA A 147 12.17 7.64 -1.67
N ASP A 148 12.62 6.85 -2.65
CA ASP A 148 13.12 7.37 -3.93
C ASP A 148 12.01 8.08 -4.73
N MET A 149 10.80 7.53 -4.70
CA MET A 149 9.62 8.09 -5.35
C MET A 149 9.19 9.43 -4.73
N VAL A 150 9.13 9.53 -3.41
CA VAL A 150 8.84 10.78 -2.69
C VAL A 150 9.91 11.83 -3.00
N ALA A 151 11.18 11.47 -2.87
CA ALA A 151 12.29 12.37 -3.17
C ALA A 151 12.27 12.85 -4.63
N GLY A 152 11.88 11.97 -5.56
CA GLY A 152 11.73 12.32 -6.98
C GLY A 152 10.58 13.29 -7.24
N SER A 153 9.43 13.10 -6.58
CA SER A 153 8.25 13.98 -6.73
C SER A 153 8.45 15.36 -6.11
N LEU A 154 9.28 15.45 -5.06
CA LEU A 154 9.62 16.70 -4.37
C LEU A 154 10.89 17.36 -4.92
N ASN A 155 11.53 16.80 -5.95
CA ASN A 155 12.72 17.40 -6.56
C ASN A 155 12.38 18.78 -7.15
N GLY A 156 12.90 19.84 -6.53
CA GLY A 156 12.62 21.24 -6.89
C GLY A 156 13.18 21.68 -8.25
N TYR A 157 13.91 20.82 -8.96
CA TYR A 157 14.58 21.14 -10.22
C TYR A 157 14.17 20.14 -11.31
N ASN A 158 13.89 20.66 -12.50
CA ASN A 158 13.61 19.84 -13.69
C ASN A 158 14.92 19.32 -14.34
N ALA A 159 14.81 18.58 -15.43
CA ALA A 159 15.96 18.00 -16.14
C ALA A 159 16.93 19.06 -16.70
N THR A 160 16.48 20.30 -16.92
CA THR A 160 17.31 21.43 -17.39
C THR A 160 17.94 22.22 -16.25
N GLY A 161 17.70 21.83 -14.98
CA GLY A 161 18.18 22.54 -13.80
C GLY A 161 17.34 23.77 -13.40
N ALA A 162 16.24 24.06 -14.12
CA ALA A 162 15.33 25.13 -13.75
C ALA A 162 14.41 24.72 -12.58
N GLN A 163 14.00 25.69 -11.78
CA GLN A 163 13.10 25.49 -10.65
C GLN A 163 11.71 25.07 -11.13
N SER A 164 11.13 24.07 -10.46
CA SER A 164 9.78 23.57 -10.69
C SER A 164 8.85 24.08 -9.59
N LEU A 165 7.99 25.05 -9.90
CA LEU A 165 7.03 25.59 -8.93
C LEU A 165 6.15 24.51 -8.30
N PRO A 166 5.57 23.54 -9.05
CA PRO A 166 4.76 22.48 -8.45
C PRO A 166 5.51 21.64 -7.41
N SER A 167 6.75 21.26 -7.72
CA SER A 167 7.58 20.48 -6.78
C SER A 167 8.06 21.32 -5.60
N GLY A 168 8.40 22.59 -5.83
CA GLY A 168 8.76 23.52 -4.75
C GLY A 168 7.61 23.81 -3.80
N ALA A 169 6.41 24.02 -4.32
CA ALA A 169 5.19 24.18 -3.51
C ALA A 169 4.87 22.89 -2.73
N ALA A 170 4.91 21.73 -3.39
CA ALA A 170 4.71 20.44 -2.74
C ALA A 170 5.74 20.16 -1.62
N SER A 171 6.99 20.61 -1.82
CA SER A 171 8.05 20.54 -0.81
C SER A 171 7.72 21.36 0.42
N SER A 172 7.32 22.63 0.26
CA SER A 172 6.89 23.49 1.37
C SER A 172 5.68 22.90 2.09
N ILE A 173 4.67 22.46 1.35
CA ILE A 173 3.46 21.87 1.92
C ILE A 173 3.81 20.61 2.72
N THR A 174 4.68 19.73 2.20
CA THR A 174 5.11 18.51 2.88
C THR A 174 5.80 18.82 4.20
N ILE A 175 6.66 19.83 4.25
CA ILE A 175 7.31 20.28 5.48
C ILE A 175 6.27 20.83 6.46
N LEU A 176 5.42 21.75 6.01
CA LEU A 176 4.35 22.34 6.83
C LEU A 176 3.41 21.26 7.38
N TYR A 177 3.10 20.26 6.56
CA TYR A 177 2.19 19.16 6.91
C TYR A 177 2.66 18.37 8.13
N VAL A 178 3.96 18.11 8.23
CA VAL A 178 4.53 17.41 9.39
C VAL A 178 4.33 18.24 10.68
N PHE A 179 4.69 19.54 10.65
CA PHE A 179 4.57 20.40 11.83
C PHE A 179 3.11 20.68 12.21
N VAL A 180 2.26 20.92 11.21
CA VAL A 180 0.82 21.16 11.44
C VAL A 180 0.13 19.90 11.97
N ALA A 181 0.47 18.71 11.47
CA ALA A 181 -0.08 17.45 11.98
C ALA A 181 0.27 17.24 13.46
N ILE A 182 1.52 17.51 13.87
CA ILE A 182 1.96 17.43 15.26
C ILE A 182 1.18 18.44 16.12
N ALA A 183 1.14 19.71 15.70
CA ALA A 183 0.42 20.76 16.42
C ALA A 183 -1.08 20.44 16.55
N PHE A 184 -1.69 19.92 15.47
CA PHE A 184 -3.09 19.49 15.45
C PHE A 184 -3.34 18.33 16.42
N GLY A 185 -2.46 17.33 16.47
CA GLY A 185 -2.55 16.20 17.42
C GLY A 185 -2.53 16.67 18.87
N PHE A 186 -1.60 17.54 19.23
CA PHE A 186 -1.55 18.13 20.57
C PHE A 186 -2.78 18.99 20.88
N PHE A 187 -3.24 19.78 19.90
CA PHE A 187 -4.45 20.59 20.05
C PHE A 187 -5.69 19.73 20.29
N LEU A 188 -5.89 18.66 19.53
CA LEU A 188 -7.01 17.72 19.70
C LEU A 188 -6.97 17.06 21.08
N LYS A 189 -5.79 16.62 21.52
CA LYS A 189 -5.62 16.00 22.84
C LYS A 189 -5.94 16.97 23.99
N LYS A 190 -5.60 18.26 23.84
CA LYS A 190 -5.86 19.29 24.87
C LYS A 190 -7.32 19.73 24.90
N THR A 191 -7.98 19.83 23.74
CA THR A 191 -9.33 20.41 23.63
C THR A 191 -10.44 19.38 23.64
N GLY A 192 -10.13 18.09 23.33
CA GLY A 192 -11.14 17.05 23.15
C GLY A 192 -12.07 17.29 21.95
N LEU A 193 -11.65 18.15 21.01
CA LEU A 193 -12.45 18.49 19.81
C LEU A 193 -12.68 17.25 18.96
N SER A 194 -13.95 16.99 18.59
CA SER A 194 -14.33 15.81 17.82
C SER A 194 -15.46 16.09 16.83
N GLY A 195 -15.73 15.15 15.96
CA GLY A 195 -16.83 15.20 14.99
C GLY A 195 -16.63 16.27 13.91
N TRP A 196 -17.73 16.95 13.51
CA TRP A 196 -17.70 17.90 12.41
C TRP A 196 -16.79 19.11 12.64
N LYS A 197 -16.63 19.55 13.89
CA LYS A 197 -15.73 20.67 14.25
C LYS A 197 -14.26 20.33 13.98
N GLN A 198 -13.87 19.11 14.30
CA GLN A 198 -12.54 18.56 13.99
C GLN A 198 -12.32 18.51 12.47
N ALA A 199 -13.33 18.06 11.70
CA ALA A 199 -13.26 17.99 10.25
C ALA A 199 -13.11 19.38 9.61
N VAL A 200 -13.90 20.37 10.03
CA VAL A 200 -13.81 21.75 9.52
C VAL A 200 -12.43 22.35 9.82
N LEU A 201 -11.91 22.16 11.03
CA LEU A 201 -10.56 22.63 11.37
C LEU A 201 -9.50 21.94 10.52
N GLY A 202 -9.60 20.63 10.31
CA GLY A 202 -8.67 19.87 9.45
C GLY A 202 -8.67 20.38 8.01
N ILE A 203 -9.83 20.59 7.42
CA ILE A 203 -9.96 21.15 6.07
C ILE A 203 -9.37 22.57 5.99
N ALA A 204 -9.67 23.42 6.99
CA ALA A 204 -9.11 24.79 7.03
C ALA A 204 -7.59 24.77 7.12
N LEU A 205 -6.99 23.87 7.90
CA LEU A 205 -5.54 23.70 7.97
C LEU A 205 -4.95 23.22 6.64
N ILE A 206 -5.59 22.28 5.94
CA ILE A 206 -5.15 21.82 4.60
C ILE A 206 -5.14 23.00 3.61
N VAL A 207 -6.23 23.78 3.55
CA VAL A 207 -6.33 24.95 2.66
C VAL A 207 -5.26 25.99 3.00
N ALA A 208 -5.02 26.25 4.29
CA ALA A 208 -3.98 27.19 4.72
C ALA A 208 -2.58 26.70 4.32
N MET A 209 -2.28 25.41 4.50
CA MET A 209 -1.00 24.81 4.09
C MET A 209 -0.80 24.89 2.57
N LEU A 210 -1.86 24.64 1.79
CA LEU A 210 -1.82 24.78 0.33
C LEU A 210 -1.49 26.21 -0.08
N ALA A 211 -2.18 27.19 0.47
CA ALA A 211 -1.95 28.61 0.17
C ALA A 211 -0.53 29.05 0.56
N LEU A 212 -0.07 28.69 1.76
CA LEU A 212 1.28 29.02 2.22
C LEU A 212 2.37 28.34 1.40
N GLY A 213 2.19 27.07 1.04
CA GLY A 213 3.19 26.34 0.25
C GLY A 213 3.33 26.85 -1.18
N ILE A 214 2.23 27.29 -1.80
CA ILE A 214 2.27 27.94 -3.13
C ILE A 214 2.90 29.33 -3.03
N ALA A 215 2.63 30.09 -1.97
CA ALA A 215 3.19 31.42 -1.76
C ALA A 215 4.69 31.40 -1.43
N PHE A 216 5.17 30.36 -0.75
CA PHE A 216 6.55 30.22 -0.28
C PHE A 216 7.16 28.86 -0.70
N PRO A 217 7.40 28.62 -1.99
CA PRO A 217 7.96 27.37 -2.47
C PRO A 217 9.41 27.18 -2.01
N VAL A 218 9.76 25.95 -1.59
CA VAL A 218 11.11 25.55 -1.18
C VAL A 218 11.69 24.58 -2.20
N TYR A 219 12.90 24.86 -2.67
CA TYR A 219 13.55 24.07 -3.72
C TYR A 219 14.76 23.32 -3.15
N PHE A 220 14.64 22.01 -3.03
CA PHE A 220 15.74 21.11 -2.71
C PHE A 220 15.96 20.12 -3.86
N THR A 221 17.18 19.58 -3.95
CA THR A 221 17.50 18.52 -4.90
C THR A 221 16.89 17.19 -4.47
N LYS A 222 16.73 16.24 -5.40
CA LYS A 222 16.29 14.88 -5.11
C LYS A 222 17.14 14.25 -3.99
N GLN A 223 18.48 14.42 -4.04
CA GLN A 223 19.39 13.85 -3.04
C GLN A 223 19.16 14.41 -1.63
N THR A 224 18.94 15.72 -1.52
CA THR A 224 18.59 16.35 -0.24
C THR A 224 17.27 15.78 0.30
N TRP A 225 16.27 15.60 -0.57
CA TRP A 225 15.00 15.01 -0.18
C TRP A 225 15.14 13.55 0.27
N VAL A 226 16.01 12.74 -0.37
CA VAL A 226 16.30 11.39 0.11
C VAL A 226 16.73 11.43 1.57
N TYR A 227 17.71 12.27 1.93
CA TYR A 227 18.16 12.39 3.31
C TYR A 227 17.06 12.87 4.26
N LEU A 228 16.31 13.90 3.89
CA LEU A 228 15.22 14.44 4.70
C LEU A 228 14.11 13.40 4.94
N VAL A 229 13.76 12.62 3.91
CA VAL A 229 12.78 11.54 4.03
C VAL A 229 13.27 10.46 5.00
N PHE A 230 14.53 10.02 4.91
CA PHE A 230 15.08 9.02 5.85
C PHE A 230 15.13 9.53 7.29
N VAL A 231 15.50 10.80 7.51
CA VAL A 231 15.43 11.44 8.84
C VAL A 231 13.98 11.48 9.34
N TYR A 232 13.05 11.87 8.49
CA TYR A 232 11.64 11.94 8.82
C TYR A 232 11.06 10.57 9.22
N ILE A 233 11.26 9.52 8.40
CA ILE A 233 10.72 8.18 8.71
C ILE A 233 11.39 7.54 9.93
N PHE A 234 12.61 7.92 10.28
CA PHE A 234 13.21 7.54 11.55
C PHE A 234 12.36 8.05 12.72
N PHE A 235 12.06 9.34 12.76
CA PHE A 235 11.20 9.91 13.80
C PHE A 235 9.78 9.35 13.75
N ALA A 236 9.19 9.15 12.57
CA ALA A 236 7.86 8.57 12.41
C ALA A 236 7.79 7.12 12.95
N SER A 237 8.87 6.35 12.82
CA SER A 237 8.95 4.98 13.33
C SER A 237 9.06 4.91 14.86
N VAL A 238 9.80 5.83 15.50
CA VAL A 238 10.09 5.76 16.95
C VAL A 238 9.12 6.54 17.84
N THR A 239 8.40 7.52 17.27
CA THR A 239 7.42 8.35 18.00
C THR A 239 6.10 7.61 18.23
N PRO A 240 5.36 7.93 19.33
CA PRO A 240 4.00 7.43 19.54
C PRO A 240 3.07 7.79 18.38
N ILE A 241 2.14 6.88 18.05
CA ILE A 241 1.25 7.00 16.87
C ILE A 241 0.40 8.28 16.95
N TRP A 242 -0.09 8.64 18.13
CA TRP A 242 -0.96 9.80 18.35
C TRP A 242 -0.27 11.15 18.13
N VAL A 243 1.07 11.20 18.19
CA VAL A 243 1.82 12.46 18.03
C VAL A 243 1.89 12.91 16.58
N LEU A 244 2.18 11.98 15.68
CA LEU A 244 2.48 12.30 14.27
C LEU A 244 1.55 11.56 13.31
N LYS A 245 1.49 10.23 13.39
CA LYS A 245 0.83 9.40 12.39
C LYS A 245 -0.68 9.61 12.38
N GLN A 246 -1.34 9.47 13.51
CA GLN A 246 -2.80 9.53 13.60
C GLN A 246 -3.39 10.89 13.14
N PRO A 247 -2.89 12.07 13.60
CA PRO A 247 -3.37 13.35 13.12
C PRO A 247 -3.08 13.57 11.63
N ARG A 248 -1.94 13.07 11.16
CA ARG A 248 -1.54 13.17 9.77
C ARG A 248 -2.43 12.31 8.87
N ASP A 249 -2.66 11.04 9.20
CA ASP A 249 -3.53 10.14 8.45
C ASP A 249 -4.96 10.70 8.37
N TYR A 250 -5.44 11.33 9.45
CA TYR A 250 -6.73 12.00 9.48
C TYR A 250 -6.82 13.13 8.45
N LEU A 251 -5.84 14.03 8.42
CA LEU A 251 -5.78 15.12 7.44
C LEU A 251 -5.62 14.56 6.01
N THR A 252 -4.78 13.55 5.82
CA THR A 252 -4.53 12.91 4.52
C THR A 252 -5.79 12.26 3.97
N THR A 253 -6.66 11.70 4.81
CA THR A 253 -7.94 11.11 4.38
C THR A 253 -8.83 12.13 3.67
N PHE A 254 -8.95 13.37 4.18
CA PHE A 254 -9.72 14.42 3.49
C PHE A 254 -9.10 14.79 2.14
N LEU A 255 -7.79 14.83 2.09
CA LEU A 255 -7.06 15.12 0.87
C LEU A 255 -7.30 14.03 -0.19
N PHE A 256 -7.29 12.77 0.20
CA PHE A 256 -7.53 11.62 -0.69
C PHE A 256 -8.97 11.59 -1.20
N ILE A 257 -9.94 11.71 -0.29
CA ILE A 257 -11.36 11.73 -0.68
C ILE A 257 -11.63 12.93 -1.58
N GLY A 258 -11.11 14.11 -1.24
CA GLY A 258 -11.24 15.32 -2.04
C GLY A 258 -10.70 15.15 -3.46
N MET A 259 -9.52 14.54 -3.62
CA MET A 259 -8.93 14.26 -4.93
C MET A 259 -9.76 13.24 -5.72
N ILE A 260 -10.18 12.14 -5.10
CA ILE A 260 -11.00 11.12 -5.78
C ILE A 260 -12.30 11.75 -6.26
N VAL A 261 -12.99 12.51 -5.40
CA VAL A 261 -14.23 13.21 -5.76
C VAL A 261 -13.99 14.21 -6.90
N ALA A 262 -12.95 15.04 -6.80
CA ALA A 262 -12.63 16.02 -7.82
C ALA A 262 -12.29 15.35 -9.18
N ALA A 263 -11.52 14.26 -9.17
CA ALA A 263 -11.20 13.51 -10.37
C ALA A 263 -12.43 12.82 -10.98
N VAL A 264 -13.31 12.21 -10.16
CA VAL A 264 -14.57 11.59 -10.62
C VAL A 264 -15.50 12.65 -11.24
N VAL A 265 -15.68 13.78 -10.57
CA VAL A 265 -16.49 14.90 -11.11
C VAL A 265 -15.86 15.45 -12.39
N GLY A 266 -14.54 15.56 -12.44
CA GLY A 266 -13.80 15.95 -13.63
C GLY A 266 -14.03 14.99 -14.81
N VAL A 267 -13.98 13.69 -14.58
CA VAL A 267 -14.30 12.66 -15.59
C VAL A 267 -15.77 12.78 -16.05
N PHE A 268 -16.67 13.04 -15.12
CA PHE A 268 -18.09 13.24 -15.45
C PHE A 268 -18.31 14.44 -16.37
N VAL A 269 -17.73 15.59 -16.05
CA VAL A 269 -17.87 16.83 -16.82
C VAL A 269 -17.16 16.77 -18.17
N SER A 270 -15.93 16.26 -18.21
CA SER A 270 -15.11 16.19 -19.44
C SER A 270 -15.56 15.09 -20.39
N ASN A 271 -16.24 14.08 -19.85
CA ASN A 271 -16.61 12.88 -20.58
C ASN A 271 -15.48 12.38 -21.51
N PRO A 272 -14.28 12.05 -20.96
CA PRO A 272 -13.12 11.75 -21.77
C PRO A 272 -13.25 10.40 -22.46
N THR A 273 -12.62 10.28 -23.63
CA THR A 273 -12.52 9.01 -24.35
C THR A 273 -11.18 8.38 -24.09
N ILE A 274 -11.16 7.12 -23.68
CA ILE A 274 -9.93 6.32 -23.57
C ILE A 274 -9.44 6.03 -25.00
N THR A 275 -8.30 6.64 -25.33
CA THR A 275 -7.63 6.55 -26.64
C THR A 275 -6.51 5.52 -26.63
N SER A 276 -6.00 5.16 -25.46
CA SER A 276 -5.04 4.07 -25.33
C SER A 276 -5.61 2.76 -25.88
N PRO A 277 -4.77 1.88 -26.46
CA PRO A 277 -5.21 0.57 -26.99
C PRO A 277 -5.92 -0.26 -25.92
N ALA A 278 -6.99 -0.97 -26.30
CA ALA A 278 -7.67 -1.88 -25.39
C ALA A 278 -6.79 -3.08 -25.03
N PHE A 279 -6.10 -3.62 -26.04
CA PHE A 279 -5.17 -4.74 -25.90
C PHE A 279 -4.02 -4.57 -26.90
N THR A 280 -2.78 -4.70 -26.44
CA THR A 280 -1.58 -4.53 -27.27
C THR A 280 -0.92 -5.87 -27.64
N GLY A 281 -1.34 -6.98 -27.00
CA GLY A 281 -0.78 -8.31 -27.20
C GLY A 281 -0.32 -8.96 -25.89
N PHE A 282 0.06 -10.23 -25.99
CA PHE A 282 0.57 -11.01 -24.85
C PHE A 282 2.03 -10.71 -24.50
N LYS A 283 2.73 -9.98 -25.38
CA LYS A 283 4.11 -9.52 -25.19
C LYS A 283 4.16 -8.02 -25.45
N SER A 284 4.72 -7.27 -24.51
CA SER A 284 4.89 -5.81 -24.64
C SER A 284 6.01 -5.47 -25.65
N ALA A 285 6.04 -4.23 -26.10
CA ALA A 285 7.12 -3.70 -26.93
C ALA A 285 8.50 -3.78 -26.22
N THR A 286 8.53 -3.77 -24.90
CA THR A 286 9.74 -3.93 -24.08
C THR A 286 10.16 -5.40 -23.87
N GLY A 287 9.45 -6.36 -24.46
CA GLY A 287 9.75 -7.79 -24.39
C GLY A 287 9.14 -8.53 -23.20
N SER A 288 8.44 -7.85 -22.30
CA SER A 288 7.79 -8.46 -21.14
C SER A 288 6.52 -9.21 -21.55
N TYR A 289 6.27 -10.38 -20.96
CA TYR A 289 5.04 -11.13 -21.17
C TYR A 289 3.95 -10.66 -20.20
N ILE A 290 2.68 -10.70 -20.65
CA ILE A 290 1.53 -10.34 -19.82
C ILE A 290 1.47 -11.17 -18.54
N PHE A 291 1.73 -12.48 -18.61
CA PHE A 291 1.92 -13.34 -17.46
C PHE A 291 3.44 -13.54 -17.24
N PRO A 292 3.98 -13.28 -16.04
CA PRO A 292 3.31 -12.83 -14.82
C PRO A 292 3.27 -11.29 -14.66
N THR A 293 3.84 -10.51 -15.60
CA THR A 293 4.18 -9.09 -15.41
C THR A 293 2.97 -8.22 -15.08
N LEU A 294 1.85 -8.38 -15.79
CA LEU A 294 0.63 -7.63 -15.52
C LEU A 294 0.20 -7.77 -14.05
N PHE A 295 0.20 -9.01 -13.58
CA PHE A 295 -0.30 -9.39 -12.25
C PHE A 295 0.56 -8.78 -11.13
N VAL A 296 1.88 -8.86 -11.25
CA VAL A 296 2.79 -8.32 -10.22
C VAL A 296 2.93 -6.80 -10.30
N THR A 297 2.73 -6.21 -11.48
CA THR A 297 2.81 -4.77 -11.67
C THR A 297 1.62 -4.06 -11.02
N VAL A 298 0.39 -4.61 -11.18
CA VAL A 298 -0.80 -4.12 -10.49
C VAL A 298 -0.97 -4.90 -9.20
N ALA A 299 -0.06 -4.70 -8.26
CA ALA A 299 -0.16 -5.33 -6.95
C ALA A 299 -1.23 -4.64 -6.08
N CYS A 300 -1.00 -3.42 -5.61
CA CYS A 300 -1.85 -2.78 -4.61
C CYS A 300 -3.30 -2.58 -5.07
N GLY A 301 -3.54 -2.12 -6.29
CA GLY A 301 -4.91 -1.91 -6.81
C GLY A 301 -5.74 -3.19 -7.00
N ALA A 302 -5.11 -4.38 -6.93
CA ALA A 302 -5.77 -5.67 -7.10
C ALA A 302 -5.59 -6.60 -5.89
N VAL A 303 -4.35 -6.89 -5.50
CA VAL A 303 -4.01 -7.79 -4.36
C VAL A 303 -2.70 -7.35 -3.73
N SER A 304 -2.70 -7.05 -2.45
CA SER A 304 -1.51 -6.59 -1.73
C SER A 304 -1.33 -7.30 -0.39
N GLY A 305 -0.19 -7.94 -0.19
CA GLY A 305 0.17 -8.56 1.08
C GLY A 305 0.33 -7.55 2.22
N PHE A 306 0.80 -6.34 1.90
CA PHE A 306 0.97 -5.26 2.86
C PHE A 306 -0.35 -4.87 3.54
N HIS A 307 -1.47 -4.91 2.83
CA HIS A 307 -2.79 -4.58 3.39
C HIS A 307 -3.16 -5.48 4.56
N SER A 308 -2.80 -6.75 4.49
CA SER A 308 -3.06 -7.70 5.59
C SER A 308 -2.28 -7.37 6.86
N LEU A 309 -1.09 -6.80 6.74
CA LEU A 309 -0.32 -6.31 7.89
C LEU A 309 -1.02 -5.10 8.51
N VAL A 310 -1.46 -4.13 7.71
CA VAL A 310 -2.23 -2.97 8.20
C VAL A 310 -3.52 -3.44 8.88
N SER A 311 -4.27 -4.36 8.25
CA SER A 311 -5.53 -4.89 8.77
C SER A 311 -5.34 -5.59 10.12
N SER A 312 -4.29 -6.41 10.28
CA SER A 312 -4.08 -7.23 11.49
C SER A 312 -3.27 -6.53 12.59
N GLU A 313 -2.41 -5.58 12.26
CA GLU A 313 -1.53 -4.97 13.26
C GLU A 313 -2.06 -3.65 13.83
N THR A 314 -2.92 -2.94 13.07
CA THR A 314 -3.43 -1.64 13.48
C THR A 314 -4.94 -1.56 13.52
N SER A 315 -5.62 -1.85 12.40
CA SER A 315 -7.08 -1.67 12.29
C SER A 315 -7.87 -2.62 13.19
N SER A 316 -7.43 -3.86 13.35
CA SER A 316 -8.08 -4.85 14.22
C SER A 316 -8.16 -4.44 15.68
N LYS A 317 -7.19 -3.66 16.14
CA LYS A 317 -7.09 -3.16 17.51
C LYS A 317 -8.00 -1.95 17.78
N GLN A 318 -8.62 -1.41 16.73
CA GLN A 318 -9.48 -0.22 16.80
C GLN A 318 -10.96 -0.54 16.50
N ILE A 319 -11.28 -1.75 16.04
CA ILE A 319 -12.66 -2.17 15.70
C ILE A 319 -13.52 -2.20 16.95
N ARG A 320 -14.58 -1.37 16.97
CA ARG A 320 -15.56 -1.33 18.07
C ARG A 320 -16.59 -2.44 17.98
N ASN A 321 -17.00 -2.78 16.77
CA ASN A 321 -18.03 -3.77 16.51
C ASN A 321 -17.61 -4.65 15.33
N GLU A 322 -17.81 -5.97 15.45
CA GLU A 322 -17.43 -6.88 14.36
C GLU A 322 -18.15 -6.59 13.04
N SER A 323 -19.34 -5.99 13.08
CA SER A 323 -20.05 -5.58 11.85
C SER A 323 -19.32 -4.52 11.04
N ASP A 324 -18.43 -3.73 11.67
CA ASP A 324 -17.67 -2.68 11.01
C ASP A 324 -16.52 -3.26 10.16
N MET A 325 -16.10 -4.51 10.44
CA MET A 325 -15.00 -5.16 9.72
C MET A 325 -15.23 -5.26 8.21
N LEU A 326 -16.48 -5.46 7.78
CA LEU A 326 -16.81 -5.50 6.34
C LEU A 326 -16.49 -4.17 5.65
N GLN A 327 -16.90 -3.06 6.26
CA GLN A 327 -16.62 -1.74 5.71
C GLN A 327 -15.12 -1.44 5.75
N VAL A 328 -14.46 -1.73 6.87
CA VAL A 328 -13.05 -1.40 7.09
C VAL A 328 -12.13 -2.27 6.22
N GLY A 329 -12.28 -3.59 6.23
CA GLY A 329 -11.41 -4.50 5.47
C GLY A 329 -11.82 -4.58 4.00
N TYR A 330 -13.00 -5.11 3.71
CA TYR A 330 -13.47 -5.34 2.34
C TYR A 330 -13.74 -4.02 1.58
N GLY A 331 -14.43 -3.07 2.24
CA GLY A 331 -14.81 -1.79 1.62
C GLY A 331 -13.62 -0.89 1.26
N SER A 332 -12.60 -0.82 2.10
CA SER A 332 -11.39 -0.02 1.82
C SER A 332 -10.65 -0.51 0.57
N MET A 333 -10.50 -1.83 0.41
CA MET A 333 -9.87 -2.40 -0.77
C MET A 333 -10.69 -2.15 -2.04
N LEU A 334 -12.02 -2.23 -1.98
CA LEU A 334 -12.84 -1.89 -3.13
C LEU A 334 -12.71 -0.41 -3.53
N LEU A 335 -12.60 0.50 -2.56
CA LEU A 335 -12.36 1.92 -2.85
C LEU A 335 -10.99 2.15 -3.47
N GLU A 336 -9.97 1.40 -3.05
CA GLU A 336 -8.64 1.43 -3.67
C GLU A 336 -8.67 0.89 -5.11
N SER A 337 -9.42 -0.18 -5.37
CA SER A 337 -9.64 -0.69 -6.72
C SER A 337 -10.36 0.33 -7.61
N LEU A 338 -11.31 1.09 -7.07
CA LEU A 338 -11.96 2.19 -7.79
C LEU A 338 -10.96 3.31 -8.13
N LEU A 339 -10.05 3.64 -7.21
CA LEU A 339 -8.95 4.58 -7.49
C LEU A 339 -8.05 4.07 -8.62
N ALA A 340 -7.70 2.79 -8.62
CA ALA A 340 -6.89 2.19 -9.69
C ALA A 340 -7.60 2.25 -11.06
N VAL A 341 -8.92 2.03 -11.11
CA VAL A 341 -9.72 2.22 -12.34
C VAL A 341 -9.76 3.69 -12.75
N LEU A 342 -9.93 4.60 -11.81
CA LEU A 342 -9.89 6.04 -12.09
C LEU A 342 -8.56 6.44 -12.73
N VAL A 343 -7.44 5.90 -12.25
CA VAL A 343 -6.10 6.10 -12.84
C VAL A 343 -6.06 5.59 -14.28
N ILE A 344 -6.59 4.38 -14.56
CA ILE A 344 -6.68 3.83 -15.92
C ILE A 344 -7.48 4.76 -16.84
N VAL A 345 -8.62 5.25 -16.36
CA VAL A 345 -9.48 6.18 -17.13
C VAL A 345 -8.74 7.48 -17.43
N VAL A 346 -8.16 8.12 -16.42
CA VAL A 346 -7.47 9.41 -16.56
C VAL A 346 -6.28 9.29 -17.50
N VAL A 347 -5.37 8.33 -17.24
CA VAL A 347 -4.14 8.18 -18.01
C VAL A 347 -4.44 7.63 -19.42
N GLY A 348 -5.39 6.71 -19.54
CA GLY A 348 -5.82 6.19 -20.84
C GLY A 348 -6.50 7.23 -21.73
N SER A 349 -6.96 8.35 -21.16
CA SER A 349 -7.63 9.44 -21.86
C SER A 349 -6.74 10.67 -22.11
N LEU A 350 -5.47 10.68 -21.76
CA LEU A 350 -4.59 11.86 -21.87
C LEU A 350 -4.59 12.47 -23.27
N THR A 351 -4.50 11.65 -24.33
CA THR A 351 -4.54 12.16 -25.70
C THR A 351 -5.89 12.80 -26.05
N SER A 352 -7.01 12.24 -25.55
CA SER A 352 -8.34 12.83 -25.70
C SER A 352 -8.47 14.14 -24.93
N LEU A 353 -7.91 14.23 -23.74
CA LEU A 353 -7.92 15.45 -22.93
C LEU A 353 -7.09 16.55 -23.58
N ALA A 354 -5.93 16.20 -24.15
CA ALA A 354 -5.10 17.14 -24.90
C ALA A 354 -5.82 17.65 -26.17
N SER A 355 -6.41 16.74 -26.98
CA SER A 355 -7.11 17.13 -28.21
C SER A 355 -8.37 17.97 -27.96
N LYS A 356 -9.00 17.86 -26.80
CA LYS A 356 -10.13 18.69 -26.37
C LYS A 356 -9.71 20.02 -25.76
N GLY A 357 -8.41 20.34 -25.70
CA GLY A 357 -7.89 21.56 -25.08
C GLY A 357 -8.01 21.60 -23.55
N VAL A 358 -8.28 20.45 -22.92
CA VAL A 358 -8.33 20.32 -21.46
C VAL A 358 -6.93 20.40 -20.86
N LEU A 359 -5.92 19.88 -21.57
CA LEU A 359 -4.52 20.04 -21.23
C LEU A 359 -3.91 21.16 -22.11
N ASN A 360 -3.27 22.16 -21.48
CA ASN A 360 -2.48 23.15 -22.22
C ASN A 360 -1.18 22.51 -22.77
N GLU A 361 -0.40 23.27 -23.54
CA GLU A 361 0.85 22.79 -24.12
C GLU A 361 1.86 22.32 -23.06
N THR A 362 1.97 23.05 -21.95
CA THR A 362 2.86 22.69 -20.84
C THR A 362 2.48 21.36 -20.20
N LEU A 363 1.22 21.16 -19.86
CA LEU A 363 0.74 19.90 -19.29
C LEU A 363 0.87 18.73 -20.29
N SER A 364 0.55 18.98 -21.56
CA SER A 364 0.70 17.99 -22.63
C SER A 364 2.16 17.56 -22.78
N SER A 365 3.09 18.50 -22.84
CA SER A 365 4.53 18.19 -22.93
C SER A 365 5.03 17.39 -21.73
N MET A 366 4.55 17.69 -20.52
CA MET A 366 4.88 16.91 -19.31
C MET A 366 4.31 15.49 -19.36
N ALA A 367 3.06 15.29 -19.80
CA ALA A 367 2.41 13.99 -19.84
C ALA A 367 3.03 13.04 -20.87
N PHE A 368 3.46 13.58 -22.03
CA PHE A 368 3.97 12.80 -23.16
C PHE A 368 5.51 12.78 -23.22
N ALA A 369 6.22 13.39 -22.27
CA ALA A 369 7.67 13.29 -22.19
C ALA A 369 8.10 11.83 -21.97
N ASP A 370 9.20 11.40 -22.60
CA ASP A 370 9.77 10.05 -22.42
C ASP A 370 10.15 9.76 -20.97
N THR A 371 10.48 10.82 -20.21
CA THR A 371 10.80 10.75 -18.76
C THR A 371 9.57 10.82 -17.86
N ALA A 372 8.34 10.90 -18.42
CA ALA A 372 7.12 11.06 -17.64
C ALA A 372 6.83 9.81 -16.81
N THR A 373 6.94 9.96 -15.49
CA THR A 373 6.60 8.89 -14.54
C THR A 373 5.09 8.64 -14.49
N PRO A 374 4.64 7.47 -14.01
CA PRO A 374 3.22 7.21 -13.76
C PRO A 374 2.51 8.31 -12.97
N PHE A 375 3.17 8.87 -11.99
CA PHE A 375 2.64 9.97 -11.19
C PHE A 375 2.46 11.26 -11.96
N ILE A 376 3.43 11.63 -12.80
CA ILE A 376 3.32 12.82 -13.64
C ILE A 376 2.12 12.67 -14.57
N LYS A 377 1.97 11.52 -15.24
CA LYS A 377 0.83 11.26 -16.14
C LYS A 377 -0.51 11.39 -15.44
N PHE A 378 -0.63 10.80 -14.27
CA PHE A 378 -1.85 10.89 -13.46
C PHE A 378 -2.11 12.31 -12.95
N SER A 379 -1.08 12.97 -12.39
CA SER A 379 -1.19 14.34 -11.87
C SER A 379 -1.60 15.32 -12.95
N VAL A 380 -0.98 15.26 -14.12
CA VAL A 380 -1.33 16.10 -15.28
C VAL A 380 -2.77 15.85 -15.72
N GLY A 381 -3.18 14.61 -15.86
CA GLY A 381 -4.55 14.26 -16.26
C GLY A 381 -5.60 14.80 -15.28
N VAL A 382 -5.42 14.59 -13.97
CA VAL A 382 -6.34 15.13 -12.95
C VAL A 382 -6.29 16.65 -12.91
N THR A 383 -5.11 17.26 -13.02
CA THR A 383 -4.97 18.73 -13.10
C THR A 383 -5.80 19.31 -14.24
N GLY A 384 -5.72 18.72 -15.45
CA GLY A 384 -6.54 19.14 -16.57
C GLY A 384 -8.04 19.03 -16.28
N LEU A 385 -8.46 17.92 -15.63
CA LEU A 385 -9.86 17.73 -15.26
C LEU A 385 -10.37 18.77 -14.26
N ILE A 386 -9.61 19.04 -13.20
CA ILE A 386 -10.04 20.01 -12.17
C ILE A 386 -9.93 21.46 -12.62
N SER A 387 -9.05 21.77 -13.59
CA SER A 387 -8.94 23.12 -14.14
C SER A 387 -10.18 23.59 -14.88
N GLN A 388 -11.02 22.67 -15.35
CA GLN A 388 -12.33 23.00 -15.95
C GLN A 388 -13.31 23.64 -14.96
N PHE A 389 -13.08 23.51 -13.66
CA PHE A 389 -13.85 24.18 -12.62
C PHE A 389 -13.30 25.56 -12.24
N GLY A 390 -12.40 26.12 -13.07
CA GLY A 390 -11.83 27.45 -12.86
C GLY A 390 -10.57 27.47 -11.99
N LEU A 391 -10.04 26.30 -11.58
CA LEU A 391 -8.77 26.24 -10.85
C LEU A 391 -7.60 26.45 -11.84
N PRO A 392 -6.67 27.38 -11.58
CA PRO A 392 -5.48 27.53 -12.41
C PRO A 392 -4.68 26.22 -12.50
N GLN A 393 -4.22 25.87 -13.70
CA GLN A 393 -3.53 24.58 -13.91
C GLN A 393 -2.25 24.43 -13.06
N GLU A 394 -1.54 25.52 -12.82
CA GLU A 394 -0.37 25.53 -11.93
C GLU A 394 -0.72 25.12 -10.50
N TRP A 395 -1.84 25.63 -9.97
CA TRP A 395 -2.34 25.26 -8.64
C TRP A 395 -2.81 23.81 -8.59
N GLY A 396 -3.51 23.38 -9.64
CA GLY A 396 -3.91 21.99 -9.79
C GLY A 396 -2.71 21.03 -9.75
N LEU A 397 -1.64 21.38 -10.47
CA LEU A 397 -0.42 20.59 -10.49
C LEU A 397 0.30 20.59 -9.13
N CYS A 398 0.33 21.72 -8.42
CA CYS A 398 0.86 21.79 -7.04
C CYS A 398 0.09 20.87 -6.09
N ILE A 399 -1.25 20.90 -6.14
CA ILE A 399 -2.12 20.05 -5.33
C ILE A 399 -1.89 18.58 -5.65
N MET A 400 -1.80 18.21 -6.92
CA MET A 400 -1.59 16.84 -7.33
C MET A 400 -0.19 16.32 -6.98
N THR A 401 0.85 17.14 -7.12
CA THR A 401 2.21 16.75 -6.70
C THR A 401 2.27 16.52 -5.19
N MET A 402 1.66 17.41 -4.41
CA MET A 402 1.51 17.22 -2.97
C MET A 402 0.74 15.94 -2.64
N PHE A 403 -0.38 15.71 -3.31
CA PHE A 403 -1.22 14.55 -3.10
C PHE A 403 -0.44 13.23 -3.31
N VAL A 404 0.27 13.12 -4.43
CA VAL A 404 1.10 11.95 -4.75
C VAL A 404 2.22 11.75 -3.72
N SER A 405 2.88 12.85 -3.32
CA SER A 405 3.91 12.79 -2.28
C SER A 405 3.33 12.33 -0.93
N ALA A 406 2.15 12.82 -0.59
CA ALA A 406 1.46 12.42 0.65
C ALA A 406 1.05 10.94 0.64
N LEU A 407 0.58 10.40 -0.50
CA LEU A 407 0.28 8.97 -0.67
C LEU A 407 1.49 8.10 -0.32
N ALA A 408 2.62 8.36 -0.98
CA ALA A 408 3.83 7.57 -0.79
C ALA A 408 4.41 7.74 0.62
N LEU A 409 4.38 8.96 1.18
CA LEU A 409 4.94 9.26 2.49
C LEU A 409 4.11 8.65 3.64
N THR A 410 2.77 8.59 3.52
CA THR A 410 1.91 7.95 4.52
C THR A 410 2.14 6.44 4.58
N SER A 411 2.33 5.81 3.43
CA SER A 411 2.70 4.38 3.37
C SER A 411 4.10 4.14 3.94
N LEU A 412 5.06 5.04 3.68
CA LEU A 412 6.42 4.97 4.24
C LEU A 412 6.43 4.98 5.78
N ASP A 413 5.61 5.81 6.41
CA ASP A 413 5.50 5.87 7.87
C ASP A 413 5.03 4.54 8.46
N ALA A 414 4.02 3.93 7.82
CA ALA A 414 3.50 2.64 8.24
C ALA A 414 4.56 1.54 8.06
N VAL A 415 5.21 1.51 6.89
CA VAL A 415 6.21 0.49 6.53
C VAL A 415 7.45 0.58 7.41
N ALA A 416 7.96 1.79 7.70
CA ALA A 416 9.11 1.95 8.57
C ALA A 416 8.86 1.40 9.99
N ARG A 417 7.64 1.59 10.51
CA ARG A 417 7.21 1.04 11.79
C ARG A 417 7.05 -0.48 11.74
N ILE A 418 6.38 -1.01 10.72
CA ILE A 418 6.19 -2.45 10.52
C ILE A 418 7.56 -3.13 10.34
N GLY A 419 8.47 -2.55 9.56
CA GLY A 419 9.82 -3.08 9.36
C GLY A 419 10.61 -3.16 10.67
N ARG A 420 10.57 -2.11 11.49
CA ARG A 420 11.16 -2.12 12.84
C ARG A 420 10.55 -3.24 13.70
N LEU A 421 9.21 -3.32 13.77
CA LEU A 421 8.52 -4.33 14.57
C LEU A 421 8.84 -5.74 14.07
N SER A 422 8.79 -5.99 12.77
CA SER A 422 9.16 -7.28 12.18
C SER A 422 10.60 -7.68 12.51
N PHE A 423 11.55 -6.70 12.52
CA PHE A 423 12.93 -6.95 12.93
C PHE A 423 13.04 -7.30 14.41
N GLN A 424 12.33 -6.59 15.28
CA GLN A 424 12.31 -6.87 16.72
C GLN A 424 11.74 -8.27 17.01
N GLU A 425 10.60 -8.62 16.39
CA GLU A 425 9.94 -9.92 16.51
C GLU A 425 10.80 -11.12 16.07
N LEU A 426 11.82 -10.91 15.20
CA LEU A 426 12.78 -11.96 14.83
C LEU A 426 13.61 -12.44 16.02
N PHE A 427 13.92 -11.54 16.95
CA PHE A 427 14.79 -11.78 18.09
C PHE A 427 14.04 -11.95 19.40
N GLU A 428 12.71 -11.81 19.41
CA GLU A 428 11.91 -12.08 20.60
C GLU A 428 12.06 -13.57 21.01
N VAL A 429 12.66 -13.74 22.18
CA VAL A 429 12.80 -15.05 22.86
C VAL A 429 11.74 -15.10 23.95
N ASN A 430 11.26 -16.30 24.28
CA ASN A 430 10.27 -16.52 25.35
C ASN A 430 10.64 -15.73 26.63
N GLU A 431 9.64 -15.21 27.33
CA GLU A 431 9.78 -14.39 28.57
C GLU A 431 10.65 -15.00 29.67
N GLU A 432 10.94 -16.31 29.62
CA GLU A 432 11.75 -17.06 30.58
C GLU A 432 13.26 -17.15 30.25
N ALA A 433 13.71 -16.71 29.07
CA ALA A 433 15.12 -16.77 28.70
C ALA A 433 15.85 -15.47 29.13
N GLU A 434 16.97 -15.59 29.85
CA GLU A 434 17.86 -14.47 30.12
C GLU A 434 18.20 -13.74 28.81
N THR A 435 17.77 -12.48 28.68
CA THR A 435 17.95 -11.69 27.46
C THR A 435 19.43 -11.39 27.31
N ASN A 436 20.10 -12.02 26.34
CA ASN A 436 21.48 -11.73 25.98
C ASN A 436 21.61 -10.24 25.64
N SER A 437 22.65 -9.58 26.12
CA SER A 437 22.90 -8.15 25.90
C SER A 437 22.90 -7.77 24.40
N VAL A 438 23.31 -8.67 23.51
CA VAL A 438 23.25 -8.48 22.04
C VAL A 438 21.79 -8.45 21.55
N ILE A 439 20.95 -9.34 22.05
CA ILE A 439 19.53 -9.35 21.69
C ILE A 439 18.84 -8.08 22.18
N ALA A 440 19.09 -7.68 23.44
CA ALA A 440 18.56 -6.43 24.00
C ALA A 440 18.99 -5.20 23.19
N PHE A 441 20.23 -5.17 22.68
CA PHE A 441 20.73 -4.12 21.79
C PHE A 441 20.00 -4.13 20.44
N LEU A 442 19.87 -5.28 19.78
CA LEU A 442 19.21 -5.42 18.47
C LEU A 442 17.71 -5.13 18.54
N THR A 443 17.06 -5.50 19.64
CA THR A 443 15.61 -5.26 19.85
C THR A 443 15.31 -3.83 20.34
N ASN A 444 16.35 -3.03 20.65
CA ASN A 444 16.14 -1.63 20.96
C ASN A 444 15.48 -0.91 19.78
N LYS A 445 14.38 -0.17 20.04
CA LYS A 445 13.59 0.48 19.00
C LYS A 445 14.38 1.42 18.08
N TYR A 446 15.39 2.10 18.61
CA TYR A 446 16.24 3.01 17.82
C TYR A 446 17.20 2.23 16.92
N VAL A 447 17.84 1.19 17.47
CA VAL A 447 18.78 0.34 16.73
C VAL A 447 18.06 -0.43 15.64
N ALA A 448 16.93 -1.08 15.95
CA ALA A 448 16.12 -1.81 14.97
C ALA A 448 15.64 -0.89 13.83
N THR A 449 15.26 0.36 14.16
CA THR A 449 14.88 1.35 13.15
C THR A 449 16.08 1.72 12.27
N LEU A 450 17.25 2.02 12.85
CA LEU A 450 18.44 2.38 12.08
C LEU A 450 18.89 1.27 11.14
N ILE A 451 18.90 0.01 11.60
CA ILE A 451 19.25 -1.17 10.76
C ILE A 451 18.26 -1.29 9.59
N THR A 452 16.96 -1.17 9.87
CA THR A 452 15.91 -1.24 8.83
C THR A 452 16.06 -0.11 7.80
N LEU A 453 16.26 1.11 8.26
CA LEU A 453 16.42 2.26 7.37
C LEU A 453 17.72 2.23 6.58
N ALA A 454 18.83 1.76 7.18
CA ALA A 454 20.08 1.58 6.46
C ALA A 454 19.94 0.56 5.31
N GLY A 455 19.29 -0.57 5.55
CA GLY A 455 18.97 -1.55 4.50
C GLY A 455 18.10 -0.96 3.39
N GLY A 456 17.04 -0.23 3.75
CA GLY A 456 16.19 0.46 2.78
C GLY A 456 16.94 1.53 1.97
N TYR A 457 17.83 2.30 2.62
CA TYR A 457 18.67 3.30 1.94
C TYR A 457 19.61 2.68 0.90
N LEU A 458 20.32 1.61 1.27
CA LEU A 458 21.22 0.91 0.34
C LEU A 458 20.46 0.41 -0.90
N LEU A 459 19.27 -0.14 -0.72
CA LEU A 459 18.43 -0.58 -1.84
C LEU A 459 17.93 0.60 -2.68
N SER A 460 17.64 1.75 -2.07
CA SER A 460 17.11 2.93 -2.79
C SER A 460 18.09 3.51 -3.82
N LEU A 461 19.40 3.22 -3.68
CA LEU A 461 20.42 3.64 -4.64
C LEU A 461 20.20 3.05 -6.05
N GLY A 462 19.46 1.94 -6.16
CA GLY A 462 19.09 1.33 -7.44
C GLY A 462 17.98 2.06 -8.20
N GLY A 463 17.29 3.01 -7.59
CA GLY A 463 16.13 3.70 -8.15
C GLY A 463 14.84 2.88 -8.13
N TYR A 464 13.69 3.54 -7.91
CA TYR A 464 12.43 2.84 -7.65
C TYR A 464 11.91 2.02 -8.85
N LEU A 465 12.13 2.46 -10.08
CA LEU A 465 11.66 1.73 -11.27
C LEU A 465 12.34 0.37 -11.43
N ASN A 466 13.62 0.26 -11.05
CA ASN A 466 14.35 -1.01 -11.07
C ASN A 466 13.89 -1.96 -9.95
N ILE A 467 13.49 -1.41 -8.79
CA ILE A 467 13.04 -2.19 -7.63
C ILE A 467 11.57 -2.60 -7.77
N TRP A 468 10.78 -1.87 -8.55
CA TRP A 468 9.32 -2.04 -8.64
C TRP A 468 8.86 -3.47 -8.98
N PRO A 469 9.45 -4.19 -9.94
CA PRO A 469 9.04 -5.57 -10.24
C PRO A 469 9.30 -6.53 -9.06
N LEU A 470 10.44 -6.35 -8.36
CA LEU A 470 10.79 -7.14 -7.18
C LEU A 470 9.85 -6.81 -6.00
N PHE A 471 9.58 -5.53 -5.77
CA PHE A 471 8.61 -5.05 -4.79
C PHE A 471 7.21 -5.65 -5.06
N GLY A 472 6.72 -5.57 -6.30
CA GLY A 472 5.42 -6.11 -6.67
C GLY A 472 5.32 -7.62 -6.46
N SER A 473 6.35 -8.37 -6.85
CA SER A 473 6.43 -9.82 -6.66
C SER A 473 6.48 -10.20 -5.17
N ALA A 474 7.29 -9.49 -4.37
CA ALA A 474 7.38 -9.72 -2.93
C ALA A 474 6.07 -9.40 -2.22
N ASN A 475 5.41 -8.30 -2.59
CA ASN A 475 4.11 -7.90 -2.03
C ASN A 475 3.02 -8.94 -2.29
N GLN A 476 2.98 -9.50 -3.48
CA GLN A 476 2.02 -10.53 -3.83
C GLN A 476 2.39 -11.91 -3.25
N LEU A 477 3.67 -12.20 -3.07
CA LEU A 477 4.09 -13.41 -2.36
C LEU A 477 3.68 -13.34 -0.88
N LEU A 478 3.79 -12.17 -0.26
CA LEU A 478 3.23 -11.92 1.07
C LEU A 478 1.71 -12.19 1.08
N ALA A 479 0.98 -11.74 0.07
CA ALA A 479 -0.45 -12.04 -0.09
C ALA A 479 -0.71 -13.55 -0.16
N ALA A 480 0.07 -14.30 -0.95
CA ALA A 480 -0.06 -15.76 -1.02
C ALA A 480 0.17 -16.43 0.32
N MET A 481 1.19 -15.99 1.08
CA MET A 481 1.48 -16.51 2.43
C MET A 481 0.36 -16.20 3.43
N VAL A 482 -0.23 -15.01 3.36
CA VAL A 482 -1.37 -14.64 4.19
C VAL A 482 -2.60 -15.46 3.82
N LEU A 483 -2.90 -15.61 2.53
CA LEU A 483 -4.05 -16.40 2.06
C LEU A 483 -3.98 -17.86 2.49
N VAL A 484 -2.80 -18.51 2.44
CA VAL A 484 -2.65 -19.87 2.92
C VAL A 484 -2.81 -19.93 4.44
N SER A 485 -2.29 -18.98 5.19
CA SER A 485 -2.43 -18.90 6.64
C SER A 485 -3.87 -18.68 7.08
N LEU A 486 -4.60 -17.82 6.40
CA LEU A 486 -6.05 -17.61 6.59
C LEU A 486 -6.85 -18.87 6.26
N SER A 487 -6.46 -19.61 5.22
CA SER A 487 -7.11 -20.89 4.88
C SER A 487 -6.94 -21.92 5.99
N VAL A 488 -5.76 -21.99 6.62
CA VAL A 488 -5.52 -22.85 7.80
C VAL A 488 -6.35 -22.36 8.99
N PHE A 489 -6.35 -21.07 9.29
CA PHE A 489 -7.15 -20.46 10.35
C PHE A 489 -8.64 -20.79 10.21
N LEU A 490 -9.24 -20.55 9.05
CA LEU A 490 -10.65 -20.84 8.81
C LEU A 490 -10.97 -22.32 8.95
N LYS A 491 -10.08 -23.21 8.48
CA LYS A 491 -10.23 -24.64 8.60
C LYS A 491 -10.23 -25.09 10.06
N VAL A 492 -9.23 -24.66 10.85
CA VAL A 492 -9.09 -25.05 12.26
C VAL A 492 -10.25 -24.52 13.10
N THR A 493 -10.70 -23.30 12.81
CA THR A 493 -11.86 -22.69 13.48
C THR A 493 -13.22 -23.20 12.96
N GLY A 494 -13.24 -24.18 12.06
CA GLY A 494 -14.47 -24.80 11.53
C GLY A 494 -15.27 -23.94 10.55
N ARG A 495 -14.63 -22.94 9.95
CA ARG A 495 -15.26 -22.02 8.99
C ARG A 495 -14.92 -22.39 7.55
N LYS A 496 -15.81 -22.03 6.63
CA LYS A 496 -15.62 -22.30 5.20
C LYS A 496 -14.57 -21.35 4.60
N GLY A 497 -13.46 -21.92 4.09
CA GLY A 497 -12.32 -21.18 3.52
C GLY A 497 -12.11 -21.36 2.01
N TYR A 498 -13.00 -22.07 1.30
CA TYR A 498 -12.80 -22.44 -0.11
C TYR A 498 -12.61 -21.23 -1.06
N MET A 499 -13.16 -20.04 -0.71
CA MET A 499 -12.99 -18.82 -1.48
C MET A 499 -11.53 -18.31 -1.51
N LEU A 500 -10.68 -18.79 -0.60
CA LEU A 500 -9.27 -18.41 -0.54
C LEU A 500 -8.36 -19.32 -1.40
N TYR A 501 -8.82 -20.54 -1.78
CA TYR A 501 -7.95 -21.54 -2.40
C TYR A 501 -7.47 -21.12 -3.81
N VAL A 502 -8.39 -20.61 -4.64
CA VAL A 502 -8.02 -20.13 -5.99
C VAL A 502 -7.09 -18.92 -5.91
N PRO A 503 -7.40 -17.84 -5.13
CA PRO A 503 -6.48 -16.75 -4.91
C PRO A 503 -5.10 -17.19 -4.43
N MET A 504 -5.05 -18.07 -3.42
CA MET A 504 -3.82 -18.58 -2.83
C MET A 504 -2.90 -19.25 -3.86
N VAL A 505 -3.44 -20.19 -4.65
CA VAL A 505 -2.67 -20.91 -5.66
C VAL A 505 -2.24 -19.99 -6.79
N MET A 506 -3.15 -19.15 -7.29
CA MET A 506 -2.86 -18.22 -8.38
C MET A 506 -1.76 -17.23 -7.97
N MET A 507 -1.85 -16.64 -6.78
CA MET A 507 -0.84 -15.70 -6.30
C MET A 507 0.52 -16.36 -6.13
N LEU A 508 0.59 -17.59 -5.64
CA LEU A 508 1.83 -18.34 -5.54
C LEU A 508 2.46 -18.58 -6.93
N VAL A 509 1.68 -19.06 -7.89
CA VAL A 509 2.17 -19.34 -9.25
C VAL A 509 2.68 -18.06 -9.92
N VAL A 510 1.89 -16.98 -9.87
CA VAL A 510 2.26 -15.67 -10.43
C VAL A 510 3.59 -15.19 -9.85
N THR A 511 3.71 -15.20 -8.52
CA THR A 511 4.87 -14.62 -7.83
C THR A 511 6.13 -15.46 -8.00
N MET A 512 6.02 -16.78 -7.91
CA MET A 512 7.16 -17.67 -8.14
C MET A 512 7.66 -17.58 -9.59
N THR A 513 6.75 -17.47 -10.56
CA THR A 513 7.13 -17.26 -11.96
C THR A 513 7.83 -15.92 -12.15
N SER A 514 7.30 -14.84 -11.55
CA SER A 514 7.88 -13.50 -11.68
C SER A 514 9.27 -13.41 -11.05
N LEU A 515 9.45 -13.94 -9.84
CA LEU A 515 10.74 -13.97 -9.17
C LEU A 515 11.74 -14.87 -9.91
N GLY A 516 11.27 -16.04 -10.40
CA GLY A 516 12.10 -16.94 -11.21
C GLY A 516 12.58 -16.29 -12.51
N MET A 517 11.70 -15.54 -13.21
CA MET A 517 12.09 -14.76 -14.38
C MET A 517 13.08 -13.65 -14.04
N SER A 518 12.91 -12.98 -12.92
CA SER A 518 13.87 -11.96 -12.44
C SER A 518 15.25 -12.57 -12.19
N VAL A 519 15.31 -13.70 -11.47
CA VAL A 519 16.55 -14.46 -11.26
C VAL A 519 17.20 -14.87 -12.58
N TYR A 520 16.41 -15.43 -13.51
CA TYR A 520 16.90 -15.85 -14.82
C TYR A 520 17.48 -14.68 -15.62
N ASN A 521 16.78 -13.54 -15.70
CA ASN A 521 17.24 -12.36 -16.42
C ASN A 521 18.53 -11.77 -15.82
N ILE A 522 18.65 -11.74 -14.49
CA ILE A 522 19.86 -11.25 -13.82
C ILE A 522 21.04 -12.22 -14.03
N CYS A 523 20.79 -13.52 -13.98
CA CYS A 523 21.80 -14.53 -14.31
C CYS A 523 22.26 -14.43 -15.78
N LEU A 524 21.36 -14.14 -16.73
CA LEU A 524 21.75 -13.87 -18.12
C LEU A 524 22.66 -12.66 -18.23
N LYS A 525 22.38 -11.57 -17.51
CA LYS A 525 23.29 -10.41 -17.47
C LYS A 525 24.67 -10.78 -16.89
N LEU A 526 24.70 -11.61 -15.85
CA LEU A 526 25.92 -11.99 -15.17
C LEU A 526 26.82 -12.89 -16.03
N PHE A 527 26.22 -13.89 -16.72
CA PHE A 527 26.99 -14.96 -17.37
C PHE A 527 27.04 -14.86 -18.89
N VAL A 528 26.10 -14.14 -19.53
CA VAL A 528 25.94 -14.19 -20.99
C VAL A 528 26.02 -12.82 -21.65
N THR A 529 25.15 -11.86 -21.25
CA THR A 529 25.01 -10.59 -21.95
C THR A 529 25.93 -9.48 -21.44
N GLY A 530 26.49 -9.64 -20.24
CA GLY A 530 27.25 -8.59 -19.57
C GLY A 530 26.38 -7.45 -19.03
N GLY A 531 27.02 -6.45 -18.43
CA GLY A 531 26.31 -5.29 -17.85
C GLY A 531 25.76 -5.52 -16.43
N PHE A 532 26.18 -6.60 -15.77
CA PHE A 532 25.84 -6.86 -14.37
C PHE A 532 26.47 -5.83 -13.43
N VAL A 533 25.63 -5.20 -12.61
CA VAL A 533 26.05 -4.24 -11.58
C VAL A 533 25.70 -4.80 -10.21
N PHE A 534 26.74 -5.09 -9.40
CA PHE A 534 26.54 -5.75 -8.10
C PHE A 534 25.57 -5.00 -7.16
N MET A 535 25.69 -3.67 -7.08
CA MET A 535 24.85 -2.86 -6.17
C MET A 535 23.36 -2.82 -6.56
N THR A 536 23.02 -3.09 -7.80
CA THR A 536 21.63 -3.14 -8.27
C THR A 536 21.20 -4.57 -8.57
N ASP A 537 21.81 -5.22 -9.57
CA ASP A 537 21.42 -6.57 -10.00
C ASP A 537 21.77 -7.63 -8.94
N GLY A 538 22.92 -7.51 -8.25
CA GLY A 538 23.35 -8.48 -7.23
C GLY A 538 22.44 -8.45 -6.00
N LEU A 539 22.08 -7.27 -5.52
CA LEU A 539 21.14 -7.14 -4.40
C LEU A 539 19.76 -7.65 -4.78
N GLN A 540 19.26 -7.32 -5.99
CA GLN A 540 17.98 -7.85 -6.47
C GLN A 540 17.98 -9.38 -6.58
N LEU A 541 19.08 -9.96 -7.09
CA LEU A 541 19.24 -11.42 -7.18
C LEU A 541 19.17 -12.08 -5.79
N PHE A 542 19.94 -11.53 -4.84
CA PHE A 542 19.94 -12.01 -3.46
C PHE A 542 18.54 -11.96 -2.83
N PHE A 543 17.86 -10.81 -2.92
CA PHE A 543 16.51 -10.67 -2.38
C PHE A 543 15.52 -11.59 -3.08
N ALA A 544 15.56 -11.72 -4.40
CA ALA A 544 14.66 -12.58 -5.15
C ALA A 544 14.78 -14.05 -4.71
N ILE A 545 15.99 -14.58 -4.62
CA ILE A 545 16.24 -15.96 -4.19
C ILE A 545 15.79 -16.17 -2.75
N LEU A 546 16.14 -15.25 -1.85
CA LEU A 546 15.82 -15.36 -0.42
C LEU A 546 14.29 -15.31 -0.20
N LEU A 547 13.59 -14.38 -0.84
CA LEU A 547 12.13 -14.26 -0.75
C LEU A 547 11.42 -15.49 -1.33
N MET A 548 11.89 -16.03 -2.47
CA MET A 548 11.38 -17.29 -3.02
C MET A 548 11.51 -18.45 -2.03
N ALA A 549 12.70 -18.61 -1.44
CA ALA A 549 12.96 -19.68 -0.47
C ALA A 549 12.06 -19.55 0.76
N LEU A 550 11.98 -18.35 1.35
CA LEU A 550 11.14 -18.08 2.52
C LEU A 550 9.65 -18.29 2.22
N GLY A 551 9.17 -17.78 1.09
CA GLY A 551 7.78 -17.96 0.66
C GLY A 551 7.41 -19.42 0.46
N LEU A 552 8.26 -20.19 -0.21
CA LEU A 552 8.05 -21.64 -0.40
C LEU A 552 8.04 -22.42 0.93
N MET A 553 8.97 -22.11 1.85
CA MET A 553 9.03 -22.77 3.16
C MET A 553 7.73 -22.54 3.96
N ILE A 554 7.23 -21.29 3.99
CA ILE A 554 5.98 -20.97 4.68
C ILE A 554 4.79 -21.62 3.98
N PHE A 555 4.75 -21.58 2.65
CA PHE A 555 3.66 -22.18 1.88
C PHE A 555 3.60 -23.70 2.07
N ILE A 556 4.73 -24.39 2.05
CA ILE A 556 4.82 -25.84 2.28
C ILE A 556 4.41 -26.17 3.73
N GLY A 557 4.90 -25.39 4.70
CA GLY A 557 4.54 -25.55 6.12
C GLY A 557 3.03 -25.42 6.36
N SER A 558 2.44 -24.34 5.83
CA SER A 558 1.00 -24.07 5.90
C SER A 558 0.18 -25.10 5.12
N GLY A 559 0.64 -25.51 3.93
CA GLY A 559 -0.02 -26.49 3.09
C GLY A 559 -0.13 -27.87 3.75
N LYS A 560 0.93 -28.31 4.47
CA LYS A 560 0.89 -29.53 5.27
C LYS A 560 -0.22 -29.48 6.32
N LYS A 561 -0.38 -28.35 7.01
CA LYS A 561 -1.46 -28.15 7.99
C LYS A 561 -2.84 -28.11 7.33
N LEU A 562 -2.93 -27.53 6.14
CA LEU A 562 -4.18 -27.47 5.39
C LEU A 562 -4.67 -28.87 4.95
N VAL A 563 -3.78 -29.82 4.72
CA VAL A 563 -4.13 -31.20 4.34
C VAL A 563 -4.41 -32.10 5.57
N GLN A 564 -3.85 -31.81 6.75
CA GLN A 564 -4.03 -32.59 7.97
C GLN A 564 -5.50 -32.62 8.44
N PRO A 565 -5.97 -33.71 9.09
CA PRO A 565 -7.29 -33.76 9.74
C PRO A 565 -7.46 -32.67 10.82
N VAL A 566 -8.67 -32.11 10.94
CA VAL A 566 -8.97 -30.99 11.85
C VAL A 566 -8.69 -31.31 13.33
N GLU A 567 -8.93 -32.55 13.77
CA GLU A 567 -8.65 -32.99 15.15
C GLU A 567 -7.17 -32.90 15.53
N LYS A 568 -6.27 -33.31 14.62
CA LYS A 568 -4.82 -33.18 14.84
C LYS A 568 -4.37 -31.72 14.90
N ALA A 569 -4.98 -30.86 14.12
CA ALA A 569 -4.65 -29.44 14.11
C ALA A 569 -5.08 -28.72 15.40
N LYS A 570 -6.25 -29.09 15.95
CA LYS A 570 -6.75 -28.57 17.24
C LYS A 570 -5.93 -29.02 18.44
N LEU A 571 -5.52 -30.31 18.48
CA LEU A 571 -4.66 -30.84 19.52
C LEU A 571 -3.30 -30.13 19.57
N GLN A 572 -2.70 -29.86 18.41
CA GLN A 572 -1.44 -29.13 18.33
C GLN A 572 -1.58 -27.65 18.72
N GLU A 573 -2.74 -27.04 18.49
CA GLU A 573 -3.05 -25.69 18.96
C GLU A 573 -3.15 -25.63 20.50
N GLN A 574 -3.76 -26.66 21.11
CA GLN A 574 -3.85 -26.77 22.56
C GLN A 574 -2.49 -27.02 23.22
N GLU A 575 -1.63 -27.84 22.62
CA GLU A 575 -0.26 -28.08 23.07
C GLU A 575 0.67 -26.89 22.93
N GLN A 576 0.43 -26.00 21.97
CA GLN A 576 1.22 -24.77 21.75
C GLN A 576 0.76 -23.59 22.61
N ASN A 577 -0.48 -23.62 23.12
CA ASN A 577 -1.05 -22.60 24.00
C ASN A 577 -0.99 -22.98 25.49
N ALA A 578 -0.58 -24.22 25.82
CA ALA A 578 -0.28 -24.70 27.15
C ALA A 578 1.22 -24.54 27.47
#